data_5dab449fca1bcd57f0b382773c924815
#
_entry.id   5dab449fca1bcd57f0b382773c924815
#
_cell.length_a   1.000
_cell.length_b   1.000
_cell.length_c   1.000
_cell.angle_alpha   90.00
_cell.angle_beta   90.00
_cell.angle_gamma   90.00
#
_symmetry.space_group_name_H-M   'P 1'
#
loop_
_entity.id
_entity.type
_entity.pdbx_description
1 polymer ?
#
loop_
_entity_poly.entity_id
_entity_poly.type
_entity_poly.pdbx_seq_one_letter_code
_entity_poly.pdbx_strand_id
1 'polypeptide(L)'
;RYRSSAASDVYKRQHKIDAPSGTALMLGQAIASSKNKKLEKIKQKSKINTQGKIKKDKIVFSSFRKGNVVGNHDVVFSNNDETIKLSHTALNRNIFASGALQAVKWGIGKEPGLYSMADVLSL
;
A
#
# COMPACT_ATOMS: atom_id res chain seq x y z
N ARG A 1 -15.16 -12.68 18.56
CA ARG A 1 -16.09 -11.77 17.82
C ARG A 1 -15.26 -11.05 16.78
N TYR A 2 -15.18 -11.58 15.58
CA TYR A 2 -14.58 -10.87 14.46
C TYR A 2 -15.61 -9.88 13.91
N ARG A 3 -15.40 -8.60 14.13
CA ARG A 3 -16.09 -7.57 13.36
C ARG A 3 -15.37 -7.48 12.01
N SER A 4 -16.04 -7.87 10.95
CA SER A 4 -15.52 -7.65 9.60
C SER A 4 -15.38 -6.14 9.39
N SER A 5 -14.16 -5.64 9.31
CA SER A 5 -13.88 -4.22 9.07
C SER A 5 -14.09 -3.81 7.60
N ALA A 6 -14.49 -4.74 6.74
CA ALA A 6 -14.67 -4.49 5.32
C ALA A 6 -15.73 -3.42 5.01
N ALA A 7 -16.85 -3.39 5.75
CA ALA A 7 -17.91 -2.41 5.54
C ALA A 7 -17.55 -1.00 6.01
N SER A 8 -16.69 -0.85 7.04
CA SER A 8 -16.28 0.46 7.55
C SER A 8 -15.21 1.13 6.69
N ASP A 9 -14.43 0.35 5.92
CA ASP A 9 -13.34 0.87 5.10
C ASP A 9 -13.83 1.54 3.81
N VAL A 10 -14.95 1.13 3.27
CA VAL A 10 -15.52 1.72 2.04
C VAL A 10 -15.95 3.17 2.26
N TYR A 11 -16.50 3.50 3.44
CA TYR A 11 -16.92 4.87 3.77
C TYR A 11 -15.74 5.79 4.14
N LYS A 12 -14.70 5.25 4.77
CA LYS A 12 -13.52 6.03 5.18
C LYS A 12 -12.64 6.49 4.01
N ARG A 13 -12.68 5.83 2.87
CA ARG A 13 -11.81 6.15 1.74
C ARG A 13 -12.24 7.36 0.92
N GLN A 14 -13.50 7.79 1.00
CA GLN A 14 -13.97 8.98 0.28
C GLN A 14 -13.42 10.30 0.85
N HIS A 15 -13.04 10.32 2.13
CA HIS A 15 -12.51 11.49 2.83
C HIS A 15 -11.19 11.18 3.57
N LYS A 16 -10.35 10.33 2.98
CA LYS A 16 -9.10 9.91 3.60
C LYS A 16 -8.12 11.08 3.71
N ILE A 17 -7.79 11.47 4.94
CA ILE A 17 -6.86 12.56 5.27
C ILE A 17 -5.44 12.02 5.46
N ASP A 18 -5.30 10.74 5.76
CA ASP A 18 -3.99 10.14 6.08
C ASP A 18 -3.04 10.11 4.87
N ALA A 19 -1.82 10.51 5.15
CA ALA A 19 -0.69 10.43 4.24
C ALA A 19 0.58 10.00 5.02
N PRO A 20 1.30 8.99 4.53
CA PRO A 20 1.01 8.13 3.39
C PRO A 20 -0.14 7.14 3.62
N SER A 21 -0.71 6.59 2.53
CA SER A 21 -1.75 5.55 2.61
C SER A 21 -1.20 4.24 3.17
N GLY A 22 -2.09 3.38 3.70
CA GLY A 22 -1.70 2.05 4.18
C GLY A 22 -0.97 1.23 3.12
N THR A 23 -1.45 1.24 1.87
CA THR A 23 -0.79 0.58 0.74
C THR A 23 0.62 1.12 0.50
N ALA A 24 0.80 2.44 0.54
CA ALA A 24 2.12 3.05 0.38
C ALA A 24 3.06 2.61 1.52
N LEU A 25 2.57 2.54 2.75
CA LEU A 25 3.36 2.06 3.90
C LEU A 25 3.75 0.59 3.73
N MET A 26 2.83 -0.27 3.26
CA MET A 26 3.13 -1.68 2.99
C MET A 26 4.21 -1.84 1.92
N LEU A 27 4.12 -1.09 0.82
CA LEU A 27 5.14 -1.07 -0.23
C LEU A 27 6.50 -0.58 0.30
N GLY A 28 6.49 0.49 1.08
CA GLY A 28 7.69 0.99 1.74
C GLY A 28 8.31 -0.01 2.71
N GLN A 29 7.48 -0.75 3.45
CA GLN A 29 7.94 -1.81 4.35
C GLN A 29 8.58 -2.97 3.59
N ALA A 30 7.99 -3.40 2.46
CA ALA A 30 8.56 -4.44 1.60
C ALA A 30 9.95 -4.03 1.07
N ILE A 31 10.10 -2.77 0.61
CA ILE A 31 11.38 -2.22 0.17
C ILE A 31 12.40 -2.17 1.33
N ALA A 32 11.98 -1.75 2.51
CA ALA A 32 12.86 -1.70 3.68
C ALA A 32 13.34 -3.09 4.08
N SER A 33 12.44 -4.08 4.07
CA SER A 33 12.74 -5.48 4.37
C SER A 33 13.73 -6.09 3.37
N SER A 34 13.58 -5.81 2.08
CA SER A 34 14.53 -6.28 1.05
C SER A 34 15.95 -5.73 1.25
N LYS A 35 16.07 -4.59 1.95
CA LYS A 35 17.37 -3.99 2.33
C LYS A 35 17.84 -4.39 3.73
N ASN A 36 17.17 -5.33 4.40
CA ASN A 36 17.41 -5.69 5.80
C ASN A 36 17.39 -4.48 6.76
N LYS A 37 16.50 -3.51 6.49
CA LYS A 37 16.38 -2.28 7.28
C LYS A 37 14.94 -2.10 7.77
N LYS A 38 14.79 -1.46 8.93
CA LYS A 38 13.47 -1.03 9.41
C LYS A 38 13.04 0.23 8.67
N LEU A 39 11.79 0.30 8.21
CA LEU A 39 11.24 1.44 7.47
C LEU A 39 11.47 2.77 8.22
N GLU A 40 11.25 2.79 9.52
CA GLU A 40 11.41 4.00 10.34
C GLU A 40 12.82 4.60 10.30
N LYS A 41 13.87 3.77 10.09
CA LYS A 41 15.25 4.24 9.99
C LYS A 41 15.60 4.83 8.63
N ILE A 42 14.90 4.41 7.57
CA ILE A 42 15.20 4.85 6.19
C ILE A 42 14.09 5.71 5.58
N LYS A 43 12.97 5.88 6.28
CA LYS A 43 11.90 6.79 5.88
C LYS A 43 12.38 8.23 5.98
N GLN A 44 12.26 8.98 4.91
CA GLN A 44 12.47 10.43 4.89
C GLN A 44 11.12 11.12 5.00
N LYS A 45 11.01 12.08 5.92
CA LYS A 45 9.81 12.93 6.00
C LYS A 45 9.66 13.73 4.71
N SER A 46 8.50 13.65 4.06
CA SER A 46 8.12 14.52 2.97
C SER A 46 6.88 15.32 3.35
N LYS A 47 6.77 16.52 2.83
CA LYS A 47 5.54 17.31 2.95
C LYS A 47 4.56 16.85 1.87
N ILE A 48 3.26 16.90 2.15
CA ILE A 48 2.21 16.63 1.17
C ILE A 48 2.38 17.62 0.00
N ASN A 49 2.27 17.13 -1.23
CA ASN A 49 2.39 17.92 -2.47
C ASN A 49 3.76 18.61 -2.71
N THR A 50 4.84 18.15 -2.08
CA THR A 50 6.19 18.65 -2.35
C THR A 50 7.11 17.54 -2.81
N GLN A 51 7.84 17.78 -3.91
CA GLN A 51 8.98 16.97 -4.30
C GLN A 51 10.23 17.57 -3.63
N GLY A 52 10.69 16.94 -2.55
CA GLY A 52 11.97 17.27 -1.92
C GLY A 52 13.12 16.46 -2.51
N LYS A 53 14.36 16.95 -2.39
CA LYS A 53 15.54 16.15 -2.74
C LYS A 53 15.54 14.84 -1.94
N ILE A 54 15.56 13.71 -2.63
CA ILE A 54 15.64 12.39 -2.03
C ILE A 54 17.10 12.16 -1.61
N LYS A 55 17.31 11.91 -0.33
CA LYS A 55 18.64 11.53 0.18
C LYS A 55 18.93 10.10 -0.23
N LYS A 56 20.20 9.81 -0.51
CA LYS A 56 20.67 8.45 -0.85
C LYS A 56 20.17 7.43 0.20
N ASP A 57 19.74 6.27 -0.25
CA ASP A 57 19.23 5.16 0.58
C ASP A 57 18.02 5.48 1.47
N LYS A 58 17.26 6.53 1.17
CA LYS A 58 16.01 6.85 1.85
C LYS A 58 14.80 6.50 1.01
N ILE A 59 13.70 6.20 1.69
CA ILE A 59 12.38 6.03 1.09
C ILE A 59 11.59 7.30 1.36
N VAL A 60 11.08 7.91 0.30
CA VAL A 60 10.23 9.10 0.37
C VAL A 60 8.81 8.71 -0.03
N PHE A 61 7.85 9.15 0.75
CA PHE A 61 6.43 8.99 0.44
C PHE A 61 5.88 10.32 -0.06
N SER A 62 5.30 10.32 -1.25
CA SER A 62 4.56 11.45 -1.80
C SER A 62 3.09 11.05 -1.92
N SER A 63 2.19 11.88 -1.42
CA SER A 63 0.76 11.62 -1.45
C SER A 63 0.07 12.79 -2.15
N PHE A 64 -0.68 12.46 -3.19
CA PHE A 64 -1.50 13.42 -3.93
C PHE A 64 -2.97 13.06 -3.72
N ARG A 65 -3.79 14.04 -3.43
CA ARG A 65 -5.24 13.90 -3.28
C ARG A 65 -5.91 14.78 -4.32
N LYS A 66 -6.53 14.17 -5.34
CA LYS A 66 -7.22 14.91 -6.41
C LYS A 66 -8.40 14.09 -6.92
N GLY A 67 -9.57 14.69 -6.93
CA GLY A 67 -10.78 14.12 -7.53
C GLY A 67 -11.20 12.76 -6.94
N ASN A 68 -11.93 11.99 -7.73
CA ASN A 68 -12.50 10.69 -7.37
C ASN A 68 -11.59 9.51 -7.79
N VAL A 69 -10.30 9.60 -7.53
CA VAL A 69 -9.37 8.51 -7.85
C VAL A 69 -9.62 7.34 -6.91
N VAL A 70 -9.92 6.16 -7.46
CA VAL A 70 -10.17 4.93 -6.69
C VAL A 70 -8.92 4.47 -5.97
N GLY A 71 -7.80 4.44 -6.69
CA GLY A 71 -6.49 4.12 -6.13
C GLY A 71 -5.42 4.17 -7.21
N ASN A 72 -4.36 4.91 -6.95
CA ASN A 72 -3.18 4.97 -7.81
C ASN A 72 -1.94 4.91 -6.93
N HIS A 73 -1.05 3.97 -7.20
CA HIS A 73 0.16 3.74 -6.42
C HIS A 73 1.34 3.51 -7.36
N ASP A 74 2.36 4.30 -7.18
CA ASP A 74 3.61 4.19 -7.93
C ASP A 74 4.75 3.88 -6.96
N VAL A 75 5.63 2.96 -7.34
CA VAL A 75 6.93 2.75 -6.73
C VAL A 75 7.99 3.09 -7.75
N VAL A 76 8.89 3.99 -7.39
CA VAL A 76 9.96 4.46 -8.27
C VAL A 76 11.31 4.15 -7.62
N PHE A 77 12.13 3.40 -8.32
CA PHE A 77 13.54 3.18 -8.01
C PHE A 77 14.36 3.98 -9.01
N SER A 78 15.23 4.82 -8.52
CA SER A 78 16.02 5.71 -9.39
C SER A 78 17.46 5.82 -8.90
N ASN A 79 18.40 5.80 -9.83
CA ASN A 79 19.79 6.17 -9.64
C ASN A 79 20.17 7.26 -10.66
N ASN A 80 21.47 7.48 -10.89
CA ASN A 80 21.92 8.51 -11.83
C ASN A 80 21.70 8.12 -13.30
N ASP A 81 21.61 6.84 -13.59
CA ASP A 81 21.66 6.30 -14.95
C ASP A 81 20.32 5.73 -15.41
N GLU A 82 19.46 5.32 -14.46
CA GLU A 82 18.20 4.63 -14.78
C GLU A 82 17.09 4.91 -13.77
N THR A 83 15.88 4.68 -14.20
CA THR A 83 14.68 4.71 -13.36
C THR A 83 13.79 3.52 -13.69
N ILE A 84 13.41 2.76 -12.67
CA ILE A 84 12.40 1.70 -12.77
C ILE A 84 11.15 2.18 -12.06
N LYS A 85 10.02 2.13 -12.74
CA LYS A 85 8.72 2.51 -12.18
C LYS A 85 7.75 1.32 -12.24
N LEU A 86 7.16 0.98 -11.08
CA LEU A 86 6.04 0.06 -10.97
C LEU A 86 4.78 0.85 -10.65
N SER A 87 3.76 0.72 -11.47
CA SER A 87 2.51 1.46 -11.33
C SER A 87 1.32 0.53 -11.20
N HIS A 88 0.40 0.86 -10.30
CA HIS A 88 -0.90 0.21 -10.19
C HIS A 88 -1.99 1.28 -10.15
N THR A 89 -2.97 1.16 -11.05
CA THR A 89 -4.15 2.03 -11.10
C THR A 89 -5.41 1.18 -10.97
N ALA A 90 -6.15 1.36 -9.90
CA ALA A 90 -7.46 0.76 -9.75
C ALA A 90 -8.50 1.63 -10.47
N LEU A 91 -9.13 1.09 -11.52
CA LEU A 91 -10.14 1.79 -12.32
C LEU A 91 -11.51 1.81 -11.63
N ASN A 92 -11.81 0.78 -10.85
CA ASN A 92 -13.03 0.69 -10.04
C ASN A 92 -12.77 -0.08 -8.74
N ARG A 93 -13.73 -0.03 -7.81
CA ARG A 93 -13.60 -0.67 -6.50
C ARG A 93 -13.88 -2.18 -6.50
N ASN A 94 -14.40 -2.73 -7.59
CA ASN A 94 -14.74 -4.14 -7.68
C ASN A 94 -13.50 -5.03 -7.54
N ILE A 95 -12.32 -4.54 -7.94
CA ILE A 95 -11.06 -5.26 -7.74
C ILE A 95 -10.81 -5.60 -6.27
N PHE A 96 -11.12 -4.66 -5.37
CA PHE A 96 -10.93 -4.89 -3.92
C PHE A 96 -12.00 -5.82 -3.36
N ALA A 97 -13.25 -5.70 -3.83
CA ALA A 97 -14.34 -6.59 -3.46
C ALA A 97 -14.07 -8.04 -3.91
N SER A 98 -13.57 -8.22 -5.13
CA SER A 98 -13.17 -9.53 -5.64
C SER A 98 -12.06 -10.17 -4.81
N GLY A 99 -11.05 -9.40 -4.43
CA GLY A 99 -9.99 -9.87 -3.54
C GLY A 99 -10.51 -10.28 -2.16
N ALA A 100 -11.44 -9.52 -1.60
CA ALA A 100 -12.07 -9.87 -0.32
C ALA A 100 -12.88 -11.18 -0.41
N LEU A 101 -13.65 -11.38 -1.49
CA LEU A 101 -14.39 -12.61 -1.73
C LEU A 101 -13.45 -13.82 -1.91
N GLN A 102 -12.32 -13.63 -2.59
CA GLN A 102 -11.31 -14.67 -2.73
C GLN A 102 -10.72 -15.04 -1.38
N ALA A 103 -10.40 -14.07 -0.52
CA ALA A 103 -9.91 -14.33 0.83
C ALA A 103 -10.94 -15.08 1.68
N VAL A 104 -12.23 -14.73 1.60
CA VAL A 104 -13.30 -15.46 2.29
C VAL A 104 -13.37 -16.90 1.82
N LYS A 105 -13.39 -17.16 0.52
CA LYS A 105 -13.41 -18.53 -0.04
C LYS A 105 -12.20 -19.33 0.40
N TRP A 106 -11.02 -18.73 0.37
CA TRP A 106 -9.78 -19.37 0.81
C TRP A 106 -9.80 -19.71 2.30
N GLY A 107 -10.42 -18.84 3.12
CA GLY A 107 -10.50 -19.03 4.57
C GLY A 107 -11.45 -20.12 5.03
N ILE A 108 -12.33 -20.63 4.17
CA ILE A 108 -13.24 -21.72 4.50
C ILE A 108 -12.42 -22.98 4.80
N GLY A 109 -12.61 -23.55 5.99
CA GLY A 109 -11.91 -24.76 6.44
C GLY A 109 -10.48 -24.53 6.92
N LYS A 110 -10.02 -23.28 7.06
CA LYS A 110 -8.75 -22.96 7.70
C LYS A 110 -8.90 -22.94 9.21
N GLU A 111 -7.88 -23.40 9.91
CA GLU A 111 -7.82 -23.28 11.36
C GLU A 111 -7.84 -21.82 11.81
N PRO A 112 -8.36 -21.54 13.03
CA PRO A 112 -8.33 -20.18 13.55
C PRO A 112 -6.90 -19.62 13.63
N GLY A 113 -6.67 -18.44 13.01
CA GLY A 113 -5.34 -17.84 12.94
C GLY A 113 -5.36 -16.46 12.33
N LEU A 114 -4.18 -15.85 12.25
CA LEU A 114 -3.96 -14.60 11.54
C LEU A 114 -3.32 -14.89 10.19
N TYR A 115 -4.02 -14.55 9.14
CA TYR A 115 -3.60 -14.77 7.76
C TYR A 115 -3.48 -13.44 7.01
N SER A 116 -2.59 -13.41 6.05
CA SER A 116 -2.33 -12.28 5.16
C SER A 116 -2.80 -12.58 3.73
N MET A 117 -2.81 -11.58 2.87
CA MET A 117 -3.07 -11.81 1.44
C MET A 117 -1.95 -12.63 0.77
N ALA A 118 -0.74 -12.64 1.30
CA ALA A 118 0.33 -13.51 0.81
C ALA A 118 -0.05 -15.00 0.99
N ASP A 119 -0.65 -15.35 2.15
CA ASP A 119 -1.15 -16.70 2.38
C ASP A 119 -2.28 -17.08 1.41
N VAL A 120 -3.20 -16.15 1.16
CA VAL A 120 -4.31 -16.34 0.21
C VAL A 120 -3.82 -16.54 -1.23
N LEU A 121 -2.73 -15.86 -1.61
CA LEU A 121 -2.15 -15.89 -2.95
C LEU A 121 -1.01 -16.92 -3.09
N SER A 122 -0.68 -17.63 -2.02
CA SER A 122 0.42 -18.62 -1.98
C SER A 122 1.77 -18.02 -2.39
N LEU A 123 2.09 -16.81 -1.87
CA LEU A 123 3.32 -16.06 -2.13
C LEU A 123 4.32 -16.25 -0.97
#